data_a138bb9a1cca44c0f8647a61a285d976
#
_entry.id   a138bb9a1cca44c0f8647a61a285d976
#
_cell.length_a   1.000
_cell.length_b   1.000
_cell.length_c   1.000
_cell.angle_alpha   90.00
_cell.angle_beta   90.00
_cell.angle_gamma   90.00
#
_symmetry.space_group_name_H-M   'P 1'
#
loop_
_entity.id
_entity.type
_entity.pdbx_description
1 polymer ?
#
loop_
_entity_poly.entity_id
_entity_poly.type
_entity_poly.pdbx_seq_one_letter_code
_entity_poly.pdbx_strand_id
1 'polypeptide(L)'
;MDTRAFDAGVILSALPQLLEFLDITLLVGISSIVLGSLLGGDLAWAKLSQHKILNYLAQLYIYIMRCTPSIVMLFIVFYGLPALVEAVFEENIHDMDRAVFAIIAFTLLFSAYVSEIFRAAYKAVPQGQYEAAISIGISPWGAFWHIMLPQTAVLALPNFGNSVINLLKEGALAYTIGLIDMIGKGNLIIAQNFGAYGIEIYLACMIIYWLMSIGIEKAFGLLEQRLDKGQLFSSKAGKKQAVFILKEGEASGAGL
;
A
#
# COMPACT_ATOMS: atom_id res chain seq x y z
N MET A 1 -33.67 15.13 -12.51
CA MET A 1 -32.59 15.87 -11.87
C MET A 1 -33.18 16.60 -10.70
N ASP A 2 -32.78 16.29 -9.52
CA ASP A 2 -33.31 16.93 -8.31
C ASP A 2 -32.89 18.41 -8.30
N THR A 3 -33.84 19.32 -8.30
CA THR A 3 -33.60 20.77 -8.28
C THR A 3 -33.36 21.30 -6.88
N ARG A 4 -33.04 20.38 -5.96
CA ARG A 4 -32.85 20.71 -4.56
C ARG A 4 -31.57 21.51 -4.33
N ALA A 5 -31.67 22.53 -3.47
CA ALA A 5 -30.50 23.29 -3.04
C ALA A 5 -29.56 22.41 -2.20
N PHE A 6 -28.24 22.58 -2.40
CA PHE A 6 -27.19 21.95 -1.60
C PHE A 6 -27.34 22.32 -0.11
N ASP A 7 -27.29 21.33 0.77
CA ASP A 7 -27.43 21.51 2.21
C ASP A 7 -26.18 21.06 2.98
N ALA A 8 -25.33 22.00 3.36
CA ALA A 8 -24.13 21.74 4.13
C ALA A 8 -24.41 21.11 5.52
N GLY A 9 -25.62 21.29 6.08
CA GLY A 9 -26.02 20.69 7.34
C GLY A 9 -26.06 19.17 7.27
N VAL A 10 -26.38 18.61 6.11
CA VAL A 10 -26.40 17.16 5.88
C VAL A 10 -25.00 16.56 6.00
N ILE A 11 -23.97 17.28 5.54
CA ILE A 11 -22.57 16.83 5.68
C ILE A 11 -22.25 16.61 7.17
N LEU A 12 -22.55 17.59 8.02
CA LEU A 12 -22.26 17.53 9.44
C LEU A 12 -23.06 16.44 10.15
N SER A 13 -24.31 16.23 9.76
CA SER A 13 -25.17 15.18 10.35
C SER A 13 -24.79 13.76 9.90
N ALA A 14 -24.19 13.63 8.71
CA ALA A 14 -23.72 12.35 8.18
C ALA A 14 -22.40 11.90 8.82
N LEU A 15 -21.50 12.82 9.18
CA LEU A 15 -20.18 12.48 9.70
C LEU A 15 -20.21 11.48 10.87
N PRO A 16 -21.02 11.66 11.94
CA PRO A 16 -21.07 10.68 13.02
C PRO A 16 -21.53 9.30 12.56
N GLN A 17 -22.54 9.24 11.67
CA GLN A 17 -23.07 7.99 11.15
C GLN A 17 -22.08 7.23 10.27
N LEU A 18 -21.24 7.94 9.53
CA LEU A 18 -20.18 7.36 8.70
C LEU A 18 -19.02 6.86 9.57
N LEU A 19 -18.67 7.60 10.62
CA LEU A 19 -17.59 7.23 11.54
C LEU A 19 -17.89 5.95 12.34
N GLU A 20 -19.16 5.60 12.58
CA GLU A 20 -19.55 4.32 13.17
C GLU A 20 -19.07 3.10 12.38
N PHE A 21 -18.87 3.25 11.07
CA PHE A 21 -18.41 2.17 10.16
C PHE A 21 -16.94 2.30 9.77
N LEU A 22 -16.21 3.20 10.43
CA LEU A 22 -14.79 3.38 10.21
C LEU A 22 -13.97 2.18 10.69
N ASP A 23 -14.42 1.50 11.73
CA ASP A 23 -13.81 0.29 12.29
C ASP A 23 -13.71 -0.82 11.24
N ILE A 24 -14.78 -1.06 10.45
CA ILE A 24 -14.79 -2.05 9.37
C ILE A 24 -13.82 -1.64 8.25
N THR A 25 -13.83 -0.36 7.87
CA THR A 25 -12.90 0.17 6.86
C THR A 25 -11.45 -0.02 7.30
N LEU A 26 -11.14 0.28 8.58
CA LEU A 26 -9.81 0.11 9.14
C LEU A 26 -9.44 -1.36 9.33
N LEU A 27 -10.37 -2.21 9.75
CA LEU A 27 -10.15 -3.66 9.87
C LEU A 27 -9.69 -4.25 8.55
N VAL A 28 -10.45 -4.01 7.48
CA VAL A 28 -10.11 -4.50 6.13
C VAL A 28 -8.78 -3.92 5.68
N GLY A 29 -8.59 -2.61 5.81
CA GLY A 29 -7.36 -1.93 5.40
C GLY A 29 -6.12 -2.45 6.14
N ILE A 30 -6.14 -2.43 7.47
CA ILE A 30 -4.99 -2.82 8.31
C ILE A 30 -4.66 -4.31 8.11
N SER A 31 -5.67 -5.19 8.10
CA SER A 31 -5.46 -6.62 7.89
C SER A 31 -4.81 -6.89 6.53
N SER A 32 -5.30 -6.23 5.46
CA SER A 32 -4.74 -6.36 4.12
C SER A 32 -3.31 -5.81 4.03
N ILE A 33 -3.00 -4.69 4.71
CA ILE A 33 -1.66 -4.11 4.77
C ILE A 33 -0.69 -5.08 5.46
N VAL A 34 -1.07 -5.61 6.60
CA VAL A 34 -0.20 -6.53 7.37
C VAL A 34 0.06 -7.81 6.58
N LEU A 35 -1.00 -8.51 6.16
CA LEU A 35 -0.87 -9.77 5.43
C LEU A 35 -0.20 -9.56 4.07
N GLY A 36 -0.56 -8.50 3.36
CA GLY A 36 0.02 -8.16 2.07
C GLY A 36 1.48 -7.73 2.18
N SER A 37 1.90 -7.09 3.29
CA SER A 37 3.32 -6.77 3.53
C SER A 37 4.16 -8.01 3.80
N LEU A 38 3.64 -8.98 4.55
CA LEU A 38 4.31 -10.26 4.80
C LEU A 38 4.48 -11.01 3.48
N LEU A 39 3.40 -11.23 2.74
CA LEU A 39 3.45 -11.90 1.43
C LEU A 39 4.32 -11.12 0.43
N GLY A 40 4.26 -9.79 0.45
CA GLY A 40 5.09 -8.91 -0.39
C GLY A 40 6.57 -9.01 -0.07
N GLY A 41 6.94 -9.20 1.21
CA GLY A 41 8.31 -9.49 1.63
C GLY A 41 8.82 -10.81 1.07
N ASP A 42 8.02 -11.88 1.18
CA ASP A 42 8.35 -13.20 0.62
C ASP A 42 8.51 -13.15 -0.90
N LEU A 43 7.61 -12.43 -1.59
CA LEU A 43 7.68 -12.24 -3.05
C LEU A 43 8.93 -11.42 -3.45
N ALA A 44 9.28 -10.40 -2.69
CA ALA A 44 10.50 -9.61 -2.94
C ALA A 44 11.75 -10.48 -2.76
N TRP A 45 11.79 -11.30 -1.71
CA TRP A 45 12.87 -12.26 -1.49
C TRP A 45 12.93 -13.31 -2.62
N ALA A 46 11.79 -13.89 -3.01
CA ALA A 46 11.71 -14.84 -4.12
C ALA A 46 12.23 -14.23 -5.43
N LYS A 47 11.91 -12.96 -5.68
CA LYS A 47 12.35 -12.24 -6.87
C LYS A 47 13.85 -11.85 -6.84
N LEU A 48 14.43 -11.72 -5.66
CA LEU A 48 15.87 -11.49 -5.46
C LEU A 48 16.68 -12.80 -5.45
N SER A 49 15.99 -13.95 -5.29
CA SER A 49 16.62 -15.26 -5.24
C SER A 49 17.27 -15.64 -6.57
N GLN A 50 18.36 -16.43 -6.49
CA GLN A 50 19.02 -17.03 -7.66
C GLN A 50 18.26 -18.24 -8.22
N HIS A 51 17.25 -18.76 -7.52
CA HIS A 51 16.42 -19.88 -7.98
C HIS A 51 15.49 -19.43 -9.11
N LYS A 52 15.82 -19.81 -10.34
CA LYS A 52 15.12 -19.37 -11.57
C LYS A 52 13.61 -19.63 -11.53
N ILE A 53 13.18 -20.79 -11.03
CA ILE A 53 11.75 -21.16 -10.97
C ILE A 53 11.01 -20.24 -10.00
N LEU A 54 11.55 -20.06 -8.78
CA LEU A 54 10.94 -19.23 -7.75
C LEU A 54 10.84 -17.76 -8.22
N ASN A 55 11.91 -17.27 -8.81
CA ASN A 55 11.95 -15.93 -9.38
C ASN A 55 10.90 -15.76 -10.51
N TYR A 56 10.79 -16.74 -11.42
CA TYR A 56 9.81 -16.70 -12.51
C TYR A 56 8.36 -16.71 -11.99
N LEU A 57 8.04 -17.59 -11.04
CA LEU A 57 6.70 -17.67 -10.44
C LEU A 57 6.34 -16.37 -9.71
N ALA A 58 7.27 -15.79 -8.95
CA ALA A 58 7.05 -14.50 -8.29
C ALA A 58 6.82 -13.37 -9.30
N GLN A 59 7.58 -13.34 -10.40
CA GLN A 59 7.39 -12.34 -11.46
C GLN A 59 6.04 -12.49 -12.14
N LEU A 60 5.63 -13.73 -12.46
CA LEU A 60 4.34 -14.01 -13.09
C LEU A 60 3.18 -13.58 -12.19
N TYR A 61 3.23 -13.92 -10.91
CA TYR A 61 2.24 -13.48 -9.93
C TYR A 61 2.14 -11.96 -9.85
N ILE A 62 3.28 -11.28 -9.67
CA ILE A 62 3.33 -9.82 -9.57
C ILE A 62 2.80 -9.16 -10.84
N TYR A 63 3.15 -9.69 -12.01
CA TYR A 63 2.65 -9.18 -13.28
C TYR A 63 1.14 -9.28 -13.38
N ILE A 64 0.56 -10.46 -13.09
CA ILE A 64 -0.89 -10.70 -13.14
C ILE A 64 -1.61 -9.75 -12.18
N MET A 65 -1.18 -9.70 -10.91
CA MET A 65 -1.83 -8.88 -9.88
C MET A 65 -1.79 -7.38 -10.21
N ARG A 66 -0.66 -6.88 -10.72
CA ARG A 66 -0.52 -5.45 -11.07
C ARG A 66 -1.26 -5.05 -12.34
N CYS A 67 -1.56 -6.00 -13.22
CA CYS A 67 -2.36 -5.76 -14.42
C CYS A 67 -3.88 -5.94 -14.16
N THR A 68 -4.27 -6.45 -13.00
CA THR A 68 -5.67 -6.69 -12.67
C THR A 68 -6.26 -5.48 -11.94
N PRO A 69 -7.37 -4.89 -12.42
CA PRO A 69 -8.07 -3.84 -11.70
C PRO A 69 -8.58 -4.33 -10.33
N SER A 70 -8.49 -3.49 -9.30
CA SER A 70 -8.83 -3.87 -7.92
C SER A 70 -10.27 -4.38 -7.76
N ILE A 71 -11.22 -3.76 -8.45
CA ILE A 71 -12.63 -4.20 -8.44
C ILE A 71 -12.82 -5.57 -9.09
N VAL A 72 -12.08 -5.87 -10.16
CA VAL A 72 -12.14 -7.17 -10.84
C VAL A 72 -11.59 -8.27 -9.93
N MET A 73 -10.45 -8.00 -9.27
CA MET A 73 -9.87 -8.94 -8.31
C MET A 73 -10.80 -9.21 -7.13
N LEU A 74 -11.46 -8.16 -6.63
CA LEU A 74 -12.46 -8.30 -5.57
C LEU A 74 -13.59 -9.23 -5.98
N PHE A 75 -14.12 -9.09 -7.20
CA PHE A 75 -15.17 -10.00 -7.71
C PHE A 75 -14.66 -11.42 -7.99
N ILE A 76 -13.45 -11.56 -8.51
CA ILE A 76 -12.83 -12.90 -8.70
C ILE A 76 -12.73 -13.62 -7.37
N VAL A 77 -12.28 -12.95 -6.31
CA VAL A 77 -12.17 -13.57 -4.98
C VAL A 77 -13.56 -13.83 -4.39
N PHE A 78 -14.49 -12.87 -4.48
CA PHE A 78 -15.81 -13.00 -3.87
C PHE A 78 -16.67 -14.10 -4.49
N TYR A 79 -16.66 -14.24 -5.82
CA TYR A 79 -17.43 -15.26 -6.53
C TYR A 79 -16.62 -16.52 -6.83
N GLY A 80 -15.34 -16.37 -7.13
CA GLY A 80 -14.51 -17.49 -7.57
C GLY A 80 -13.93 -18.33 -6.45
N LEU A 81 -13.55 -17.71 -5.31
CA LEU A 81 -12.96 -18.45 -4.21
C LEU A 81 -13.94 -19.46 -3.59
N PRO A 82 -15.23 -19.13 -3.30
CA PRO A 82 -16.18 -20.11 -2.82
C PRO A 82 -16.38 -21.28 -3.80
N ALA A 83 -16.56 -20.97 -5.09
CA ALA A 83 -16.71 -21.99 -6.11
C ALA A 83 -15.49 -22.92 -6.22
N LEU A 84 -14.29 -22.37 -6.05
CA LEU A 84 -13.05 -23.15 -6.05
C LEU A 84 -12.97 -24.06 -4.81
N VAL A 85 -13.28 -23.52 -3.62
CA VAL A 85 -13.24 -24.28 -2.37
C VAL A 85 -14.27 -25.42 -2.39
N GLU A 86 -15.48 -25.14 -2.85
CA GLU A 86 -16.53 -26.16 -2.99
C GLU A 86 -16.13 -27.28 -3.97
N ALA A 87 -15.52 -26.92 -5.11
CA ALA A 87 -15.08 -27.89 -6.11
C ALA A 87 -13.90 -28.77 -5.65
N VAL A 88 -13.03 -28.26 -4.78
CA VAL A 88 -11.81 -28.97 -4.35
C VAL A 88 -11.97 -29.67 -3.00
N PHE A 89 -12.68 -29.03 -2.06
CA PHE A 89 -12.80 -29.49 -0.67
C PHE A 89 -14.23 -29.95 -0.29
N GLU A 90 -15.19 -29.77 -1.18
CA GLU A 90 -16.63 -30.07 -0.94
C GLU A 90 -17.20 -29.25 0.23
N GLU A 91 -16.56 -28.10 0.56
CA GLU A 91 -16.98 -27.21 1.65
C GLU A 91 -17.61 -25.92 1.10
N ASN A 92 -18.68 -25.49 1.75
CA ASN A 92 -19.38 -24.25 1.40
C ASN A 92 -18.89 -23.10 2.28
N ILE A 93 -18.29 -22.08 1.66
CA ILE A 93 -17.82 -20.86 2.33
C ILE A 93 -18.57 -19.59 1.87
N HIS A 94 -19.71 -19.76 1.16
CA HIS A 94 -20.51 -18.62 0.66
C HIS A 94 -21.05 -17.72 1.78
N ASP A 95 -21.27 -18.28 2.97
CA ASP A 95 -21.82 -17.58 4.14
C ASP A 95 -20.75 -16.88 4.99
N MET A 96 -19.48 -16.90 4.58
CA MET A 96 -18.41 -16.18 5.27
C MET A 96 -18.63 -14.66 5.19
N ASP A 97 -18.14 -13.94 6.20
CA ASP A 97 -18.20 -12.49 6.23
C ASP A 97 -17.51 -11.90 4.99
N ARG A 98 -18.18 -10.93 4.36
CA ARG A 98 -17.68 -10.24 3.17
C ARG A 98 -16.34 -9.54 3.38
N ALA A 99 -16.06 -9.12 4.63
CA ALA A 99 -14.77 -8.55 4.99
C ALA A 99 -13.61 -9.53 4.73
N VAL A 100 -13.81 -10.84 4.93
CA VAL A 100 -12.79 -11.86 4.68
C VAL A 100 -12.40 -11.89 3.20
N PHE A 101 -13.39 -11.89 2.30
CA PHE A 101 -13.14 -11.86 0.87
C PHE A 101 -12.43 -10.57 0.42
N ALA A 102 -12.84 -9.42 1.00
CA ALA A 102 -12.18 -8.14 0.74
C ALA A 102 -10.72 -8.16 1.22
N ILE A 103 -10.45 -8.66 2.44
CA ILE A 103 -9.10 -8.79 2.99
C ILE A 103 -8.24 -9.67 2.09
N ILE A 104 -8.74 -10.83 1.64
CA ILE A 104 -7.99 -11.72 0.73
C ILE A 104 -7.66 -11.01 -0.58
N ALA A 105 -8.65 -10.40 -1.24
CA ALA A 105 -8.47 -9.72 -2.52
C ALA A 105 -7.43 -8.59 -2.43
N PHE A 106 -7.57 -7.73 -1.42
CA PHE A 106 -6.65 -6.59 -1.23
C PHE A 106 -5.28 -7.03 -0.74
N THR A 107 -5.17 -8.11 0.04
CA THR A 107 -3.90 -8.73 0.41
C THR A 107 -3.12 -9.17 -0.81
N LEU A 108 -3.77 -9.90 -1.74
CA LEU A 108 -3.14 -10.38 -2.97
C LEU A 108 -2.65 -9.21 -3.84
N LEU A 109 -3.48 -8.19 -4.04
CA LEU A 109 -3.09 -7.00 -4.82
C LEU A 109 -1.95 -6.22 -4.13
N PHE A 110 -2.11 -5.91 -2.85
CA PHE A 110 -1.15 -5.11 -2.10
C PHE A 110 0.22 -5.76 -2.04
N SER A 111 0.28 -7.10 -1.87
CA SER A 111 1.53 -7.86 -1.83
C SER A 111 2.36 -7.68 -3.11
N ALA A 112 1.71 -7.62 -4.27
CA ALA A 112 2.38 -7.43 -5.54
C ALA A 112 3.00 -6.03 -5.68
N TYR A 113 2.31 -4.98 -5.20
CA TYR A 113 2.85 -3.61 -5.20
C TYR A 113 4.00 -3.47 -4.19
N VAL A 114 3.80 -3.95 -2.97
CA VAL A 114 4.78 -3.83 -1.89
C VAL A 114 6.05 -4.65 -2.18
N SER A 115 5.92 -5.81 -2.82
CA SER A 115 7.08 -6.62 -3.22
C SER A 115 8.05 -5.85 -4.13
N GLU A 116 7.54 -5.05 -5.07
CA GLU A 116 8.37 -4.22 -5.93
C GLU A 116 9.00 -3.04 -5.19
N ILE A 117 8.27 -2.46 -4.23
CA ILE A 117 8.80 -1.41 -3.36
C ILE A 117 9.98 -1.94 -2.54
N PHE A 118 9.81 -3.09 -1.89
CA PHE A 118 10.87 -3.71 -1.08
C PHE A 118 12.07 -4.13 -1.94
N ARG A 119 11.81 -4.74 -3.10
CA ARG A 119 12.86 -5.13 -4.04
C ARG A 119 13.64 -3.91 -4.57
N ALA A 120 12.95 -2.84 -4.94
CA ALA A 120 13.58 -1.63 -5.44
C ALA A 120 14.40 -0.93 -4.35
N ALA A 121 13.86 -0.83 -3.13
CA ALA A 121 14.55 -0.26 -1.99
C ALA A 121 15.81 -1.06 -1.63
N TYR A 122 15.73 -2.40 -1.61
CA TYR A 122 16.88 -3.26 -1.37
C TYR A 122 18.00 -3.06 -2.39
N LYS A 123 17.64 -2.96 -3.67
CA LYS A 123 18.62 -2.70 -4.76
C LYS A 123 19.19 -1.28 -4.74
N ALA A 124 18.52 -0.34 -4.10
CA ALA A 124 19.00 1.03 -3.96
C ALA A 124 20.06 1.20 -2.85
N VAL A 125 20.17 0.24 -1.92
CA VAL A 125 21.27 0.23 -0.96
C VAL A 125 22.58 -0.05 -1.68
N PRO A 126 23.64 0.78 -1.49
CA PRO A 126 24.92 0.57 -2.16
C PRO A 126 25.54 -0.78 -1.81
N GLN A 127 25.92 -1.59 -2.80
CA GLN A 127 26.50 -2.92 -2.60
C GLN A 127 27.80 -2.89 -1.78
N GLY A 128 28.58 -1.82 -1.84
CA GLY A 128 29.75 -1.63 -1.03
C GLY A 128 29.51 -1.73 0.48
N GLN A 129 28.28 -1.46 0.95
CA GLN A 129 27.89 -1.68 2.35
C GLN A 129 27.89 -3.16 2.73
N TYR A 130 27.35 -4.01 1.84
CA TYR A 130 27.36 -5.45 2.02
C TYR A 130 28.78 -6.01 1.92
N GLU A 131 29.53 -5.62 0.91
CA GLU A 131 30.93 -6.07 0.68
C GLU A 131 31.85 -5.68 1.84
N ALA A 132 31.74 -4.46 2.36
CA ALA A 132 32.48 -4.02 3.53
C ALA A 132 32.18 -4.87 4.77
N ALA A 133 30.89 -5.20 4.99
CA ALA A 133 30.49 -6.05 6.10
C ALA A 133 31.12 -7.46 6.01
N ILE A 134 31.08 -8.07 4.83
CA ILE A 134 31.69 -9.38 4.60
C ILE A 134 33.20 -9.32 4.79
N SER A 135 33.85 -8.25 4.34
CA SER A 135 35.33 -8.08 4.44
C SER A 135 35.82 -8.01 5.88
N ILE A 136 35.01 -7.54 6.84
CA ILE A 136 35.34 -7.52 8.27
C ILE A 136 34.85 -8.77 9.02
N GLY A 137 34.37 -9.80 8.30
CA GLY A 137 33.99 -11.09 8.87
C GLY A 137 32.56 -11.20 9.36
N ILE A 138 31.67 -10.24 9.05
CA ILE A 138 30.25 -10.36 9.34
C ILE A 138 29.64 -11.42 8.39
N SER A 139 28.85 -12.35 8.95
CA SER A 139 28.17 -13.36 8.13
C SER A 139 27.17 -12.73 7.16
N PRO A 140 26.87 -13.38 6.00
CA PRO A 140 25.87 -12.87 5.05
C PRO A 140 24.51 -12.59 5.69
N TRP A 141 24.07 -13.44 6.62
CA TRP A 141 22.83 -13.25 7.38
C TRP A 141 22.93 -12.04 8.33
N GLY A 142 24.06 -11.88 9.02
CA GLY A 142 24.32 -10.72 9.86
C GLY A 142 24.36 -9.42 9.06
N ALA A 143 25.01 -9.40 7.90
CA ALA A 143 25.06 -8.27 6.99
C ALA A 143 23.66 -7.89 6.49
N PHE A 144 22.83 -8.88 6.16
CA PHE A 144 21.46 -8.63 5.77
C PHE A 144 20.64 -7.95 6.88
N TRP A 145 20.61 -8.53 8.09
CA TRP A 145 19.74 -8.05 9.17
C TRP A 145 20.21 -6.73 9.80
N HIS A 146 21.52 -6.52 9.94
CA HIS A 146 22.06 -5.38 10.69
C HIS A 146 22.46 -4.20 9.79
N ILE A 147 22.66 -4.44 8.48
CA ILE A 147 23.17 -3.40 7.58
C ILE A 147 22.19 -3.14 6.43
N MET A 148 21.84 -4.19 5.66
CA MET A 148 21.03 -4.01 4.46
C MET A 148 19.56 -3.72 4.78
N LEU A 149 18.93 -4.51 5.65
CA LEU A 149 17.50 -4.41 5.95
C LEU A 149 17.11 -3.07 6.59
N PRO A 150 17.83 -2.53 7.60
CA PRO A 150 17.50 -1.21 8.16
C PRO A 150 17.56 -0.09 7.12
N GLN A 151 18.57 -0.10 6.25
CA GLN A 151 18.69 0.89 5.18
C GLN A 151 17.60 0.71 4.13
N THR A 152 17.28 -0.54 3.76
CA THR A 152 16.17 -0.87 2.85
C THR A 152 14.85 -0.35 3.40
N ALA A 153 14.58 -0.53 4.69
CA ALA A 153 13.35 -0.06 5.33
C ALA A 153 13.17 1.45 5.21
N VAL A 154 14.23 2.23 5.47
CA VAL A 154 14.19 3.69 5.31
C VAL A 154 13.91 4.09 3.87
N LEU A 155 14.58 3.45 2.89
CA LEU A 155 14.37 3.73 1.47
C LEU A 155 12.99 3.29 0.94
N ALA A 156 12.40 2.24 1.54
CA ALA A 156 11.06 1.77 1.18
C ALA A 156 9.95 2.66 1.74
N LEU A 157 10.18 3.30 2.88
CA LEU A 157 9.16 3.93 3.72
C LEU A 157 8.26 4.96 2.99
N PRO A 158 8.78 5.90 2.17
CA PRO A 158 7.95 6.87 1.46
C PRO A 158 6.98 6.21 0.48
N ASN A 159 7.48 5.27 -0.34
CA ASN A 159 6.67 4.56 -1.33
C ASN A 159 5.69 3.59 -0.66
N PHE A 160 6.09 2.97 0.44
CA PHE A 160 5.21 2.11 1.24
C PHE A 160 4.06 2.92 1.84
N GLY A 161 4.32 4.10 2.43
CA GLY A 161 3.29 5.00 2.94
C GLY A 161 2.27 5.41 1.87
N ASN A 162 2.74 5.75 0.67
CA ASN A 162 1.86 6.04 -0.46
C ASN A 162 0.99 4.84 -0.86
N SER A 163 1.55 3.62 -0.84
CA SER A 163 0.80 2.40 -1.15
C SER A 163 -0.25 2.09 -0.08
N VAL A 164 0.02 2.36 1.19
CA VAL A 164 -0.95 2.24 2.30
C VAL A 164 -2.14 3.18 2.08
N ILE A 165 -1.89 4.45 1.75
CA ILE A 165 -2.95 5.42 1.46
C ILE A 165 -3.79 4.99 0.25
N ASN A 166 -3.14 4.45 -0.79
CA ASN A 166 -3.85 3.97 -1.99
C ASN A 166 -4.72 2.75 -1.66
N LEU A 167 -4.21 1.78 -0.91
CA LEU A 167 -4.99 0.61 -0.50
C LEU A 167 -6.24 0.99 0.30
N LEU A 168 -6.12 1.95 1.24
CA LEU A 168 -7.28 2.41 2.01
C LEU A 168 -8.36 3.04 1.12
N LYS A 169 -7.95 3.76 0.06
CA LYS A 169 -8.90 4.31 -0.92
C LYS A 169 -9.52 3.21 -1.78
N GLU A 170 -8.74 2.21 -2.19
CA GLU A 170 -9.24 1.05 -2.94
C GLU A 170 -10.17 0.18 -2.09
N GLY A 171 -9.94 0.11 -0.77
CA GLY A 171 -10.79 -0.56 0.20
C GLY A 171 -12.25 -0.11 0.12
N ALA A 172 -12.49 1.15 -0.26
CA ALA A 172 -13.82 1.68 -0.51
C ALA A 172 -14.63 0.88 -1.55
N LEU A 173 -13.97 0.13 -2.45
CA LEU A 173 -14.64 -0.72 -3.44
C LEU A 173 -15.34 -1.93 -2.81
N ALA A 174 -15.04 -2.28 -1.55
CA ALA A 174 -15.63 -3.43 -0.87
C ALA A 174 -17.16 -3.32 -0.72
N TYR A 175 -17.73 -2.12 -0.76
CA TYR A 175 -19.18 -1.96 -0.75
C TYR A 175 -19.85 -2.65 -1.96
N THR A 176 -19.15 -2.81 -3.08
CA THR A 176 -19.69 -3.42 -4.30
C THR A 176 -20.03 -4.91 -4.15
N ILE A 177 -19.39 -5.60 -3.21
CA ILE A 177 -19.72 -6.98 -2.80
C ILE A 177 -20.73 -7.01 -1.64
N GLY A 178 -21.27 -5.84 -1.27
CA GLY A 178 -22.26 -5.67 -0.21
C GLY A 178 -21.65 -5.60 1.20
N LEU A 179 -20.35 -5.32 1.35
CA LEU A 179 -19.76 -4.98 2.65
C LEU A 179 -20.23 -3.58 3.06
N ILE A 180 -20.79 -3.48 4.26
CA ILE A 180 -21.23 -2.20 4.80
C ILE A 180 -20.05 -1.60 5.60
N ASP A 181 -19.12 -1.02 4.88
CA ASP A 181 -18.06 -0.17 5.40
C ASP A 181 -18.52 1.32 5.43
N MET A 182 -17.62 2.25 5.61
CA MET A 182 -17.95 3.68 5.62
C MET A 182 -18.61 4.14 4.30
N ILE A 183 -18.14 3.69 3.13
CA ILE A 183 -18.77 4.02 1.83
C ILE A 183 -20.08 3.26 1.66
N GLY A 184 -20.15 2.00 2.08
CA GLY A 184 -21.37 1.21 2.10
C GLY A 184 -22.46 1.89 2.94
N LYS A 185 -22.12 2.43 4.11
CA LYS A 185 -23.04 3.23 4.94
C LYS A 185 -23.48 4.50 4.23
N GLY A 186 -22.56 5.21 3.58
CA GLY A 186 -22.90 6.38 2.77
C GLY A 186 -23.93 6.06 1.69
N ASN A 187 -23.74 4.96 0.94
CA ASN A 187 -24.70 4.49 -0.05
C ASN A 187 -26.07 4.12 0.55
N LEU A 188 -26.08 3.52 1.75
CA LEU A 188 -27.33 3.23 2.46
C LEU A 188 -28.08 4.53 2.82
N ILE A 189 -27.38 5.55 3.34
CA ILE A 189 -28.01 6.85 3.64
C ILE A 189 -28.60 7.48 2.37
N ILE A 190 -27.88 7.45 1.24
CA ILE A 190 -28.35 7.95 -0.04
C ILE A 190 -29.60 7.18 -0.48
N ALA A 191 -29.58 5.84 -0.40
CA ALA A 191 -30.71 5.00 -0.77
C ALA A 191 -31.95 5.23 0.11
N GLN A 192 -31.79 5.38 1.41
CA GLN A 192 -32.85 5.70 2.36
C GLN A 192 -33.50 7.06 2.08
N ASN A 193 -32.78 7.97 1.45
CA ASN A 193 -33.26 9.28 1.04
C ASN A 193 -33.62 9.33 -0.46
N PHE A 194 -33.94 8.18 -1.08
CA PHE A 194 -34.38 8.09 -2.49
C PHE A 194 -33.38 8.70 -3.48
N GLY A 195 -32.09 8.62 -3.19
CA GLY A 195 -31.02 9.20 -4.02
C GLY A 195 -30.74 10.68 -3.73
N ALA A 196 -31.51 11.31 -2.84
CA ALA A 196 -31.23 12.66 -2.38
C ALA A 196 -29.93 12.71 -1.55
N TYR A 197 -29.31 13.89 -1.50
CA TYR A 197 -28.08 14.16 -0.71
C TYR A 197 -26.83 13.40 -1.17
N GLY A 198 -26.81 12.82 -2.36
CA GLY A 198 -25.66 12.04 -2.82
C GLY A 198 -24.35 12.83 -2.80
N ILE A 199 -24.39 14.10 -3.23
CA ILE A 199 -23.20 14.97 -3.23
C ILE A 199 -22.74 15.25 -1.80
N GLU A 200 -23.63 15.60 -0.88
CA GLU A 200 -23.35 15.92 0.50
C GLU A 200 -22.74 14.72 1.24
N ILE A 201 -23.31 13.52 1.04
CA ILE A 201 -22.82 12.29 1.67
C ILE A 201 -21.43 11.91 1.12
N TYR A 202 -21.21 11.99 -0.20
CA TYR A 202 -19.88 11.70 -0.75
C TYR A 202 -18.84 12.75 -0.35
N LEU A 203 -19.23 14.03 -0.17
CA LEU A 203 -18.35 15.05 0.39
C LEU A 203 -17.99 14.74 1.85
N ALA A 204 -18.94 14.27 2.67
CA ALA A 204 -18.66 13.81 4.03
C ALA A 204 -17.66 12.65 4.02
N CYS A 205 -17.86 11.63 3.17
CA CYS A 205 -16.91 10.54 3.00
C CYS A 205 -15.53 11.06 2.56
N MET A 206 -15.48 11.97 1.58
CA MET A 206 -14.23 12.56 1.10
C MET A 206 -13.45 13.25 2.23
N ILE A 207 -14.12 14.00 3.09
CA ILE A 207 -13.50 14.68 4.24
C ILE A 207 -12.85 13.65 5.17
N ILE A 208 -13.55 12.54 5.50
CA ILE A 208 -13.01 11.49 6.39
C ILE A 208 -11.78 10.84 5.75
N TYR A 209 -11.85 10.42 4.47
CA TYR A 209 -10.71 9.82 3.77
C TYR A 209 -9.52 10.79 3.64
N TRP A 210 -9.80 12.07 3.44
CA TRP A 210 -8.77 13.10 3.38
C TRP A 210 -8.04 13.26 4.72
N LEU A 211 -8.80 13.34 5.81
CA LEU A 211 -8.22 13.41 7.16
C LEU A 211 -7.41 12.15 7.52
N MET A 212 -7.91 10.97 7.16
CA MET A 212 -7.18 9.71 7.32
C MET A 212 -5.86 9.72 6.52
N SER A 213 -5.92 10.14 5.26
CA SER A 213 -4.74 10.21 4.39
C SER A 213 -3.67 11.15 4.95
N ILE A 214 -4.07 12.35 5.42
CA ILE A 214 -3.16 13.30 6.08
C ILE A 214 -2.56 12.69 7.35
N GLY A 215 -3.36 11.99 8.16
CA GLY A 215 -2.88 11.32 9.37
C GLY A 215 -1.81 10.29 9.07
N ILE A 216 -2.04 9.46 8.05
CA ILE A 216 -1.10 8.42 7.62
C ILE A 216 0.17 9.06 7.05
N GLU A 217 0.04 10.05 6.16
CA GLU A 217 1.18 10.76 5.58
C GLU A 217 2.08 11.36 6.67
N LYS A 218 1.49 12.05 7.65
CA LYS A 218 2.23 12.59 8.80
C LYS A 218 2.90 11.49 9.64
N ALA A 219 2.21 10.38 9.90
CA ALA A 219 2.77 9.27 10.65
C ALA A 219 3.98 8.66 9.95
N PHE A 220 3.90 8.42 8.63
CA PHE A 220 5.02 7.93 7.84
C PHE A 220 6.15 8.95 7.75
N GLY A 221 5.86 10.23 7.57
CA GLY A 221 6.86 11.30 7.57
C GLY A 221 7.61 11.42 8.91
N LEU A 222 6.93 11.23 10.04
CA LEU A 222 7.58 11.18 11.36
C LEU A 222 8.45 9.94 11.53
N LEU A 223 8.01 8.79 11.03
CA LEU A 223 8.81 7.56 11.02
C LEU A 223 10.07 7.71 10.17
N GLU A 224 9.92 8.27 8.97
CA GLU A 224 11.06 8.56 8.08
C GLU A 224 12.09 9.45 8.78
N GLN A 225 11.65 10.58 9.36
CA GLN A 225 12.54 11.49 10.08
C GLN A 225 13.25 10.84 11.26
N ARG A 226 12.60 9.91 11.97
CA ARG A 226 13.20 9.19 13.10
C ARG A 226 14.25 8.17 12.64
N LEU A 227 13.96 7.47 11.55
CA LEU A 227 14.84 6.43 11.02
C LEU A 227 16.03 7.01 10.22
N ASP A 228 15.83 8.15 9.55
CA ASP A 228 16.85 8.80 8.70
C ASP A 228 17.93 9.54 9.52
N LYS A 229 17.77 9.70 10.83
CA LYS A 229 18.76 10.40 11.70
C LYS A 229 20.19 9.88 11.59
N GLY A 230 20.42 8.69 11.02
CA GLY A 230 21.74 8.11 10.77
C GLY A 230 22.24 8.21 9.32
N GLN A 231 21.39 8.50 8.35
CA GLN A 231 21.74 8.42 6.92
C GLN A 231 21.87 9.78 6.21
N LEU A 232 21.38 10.86 6.81
CA LEU A 232 21.45 12.22 6.25
C LEU A 232 22.89 12.70 5.96
N PHE A 233 23.89 12.14 6.61
CA PHE A 233 25.30 12.43 6.32
C PHE A 233 25.74 11.91 4.95
N SER A 234 25.22 10.76 4.49
CA SER A 234 25.59 10.16 3.19
C SER A 234 24.92 10.87 2.01
N SER A 235 23.62 11.21 2.12
CA SER A 235 22.88 11.87 1.03
C SER A 235 23.31 13.31 0.81
N LYS A 236 23.57 14.08 1.88
CA LYS A 236 24.08 15.46 1.76
C LYS A 236 25.53 15.51 1.26
N ALA A 237 26.35 14.53 1.62
CA ALA A 237 27.71 14.40 1.08
C ALA A 237 27.69 14.06 -0.41
N GLY A 238 26.84 13.11 -0.84
CA GLY A 238 26.66 12.76 -2.25
C GLY A 238 26.12 13.89 -3.10
N LYS A 239 25.14 14.68 -2.60
CA LYS A 239 24.64 15.87 -3.30
C LYS A 239 25.70 16.98 -3.39
N LYS A 240 26.49 17.20 -2.33
CA LYS A 240 27.61 18.16 -2.36
C LYS A 240 28.68 17.75 -3.36
N GLN A 241 29.01 16.44 -3.41
CA GLN A 241 30.00 15.92 -4.35
C GLN A 241 29.52 15.99 -5.80
N ALA A 242 28.24 15.67 -6.08
CA ALA A 242 27.66 15.83 -7.40
C ALA A 242 27.64 17.30 -7.87
N VAL A 243 27.27 18.24 -7.00
CA VAL A 243 27.31 19.68 -7.30
C VAL A 243 28.75 20.19 -7.49
N PHE A 244 29.71 19.64 -6.75
CA PHE A 244 31.12 19.99 -6.91
C PHE A 244 31.68 19.51 -8.25
N ILE A 245 31.40 18.27 -8.63
CA ILE A 245 31.82 17.68 -9.93
C ILE A 245 31.19 18.44 -11.11
N LEU A 246 29.92 18.84 -11.02
CA LEU A 246 29.26 19.63 -12.05
C LEU A 246 29.89 21.02 -12.21
N LYS A 247 30.27 21.68 -11.11
CA LYS A 247 30.95 23.00 -11.13
C LYS A 247 32.38 22.90 -11.70
N GLU A 248 33.13 21.83 -11.40
CA GLU A 248 34.46 21.62 -12.00
C GLU A 248 34.36 21.30 -13.50
N GLY A 249 33.33 20.56 -13.92
CA GLY A 249 33.06 20.28 -15.34
C GLY A 249 32.72 21.55 -16.15
N GLU A 250 31.93 22.45 -15.56
CA GLU A 250 31.62 23.76 -16.18
C GLU A 250 32.85 24.69 -16.23
N ALA A 251 33.69 24.67 -15.21
CA ALA A 251 34.91 25.48 -15.16
C ALA A 251 35.99 24.99 -16.14
N SER A 252 36.05 23.66 -16.40
CA SER A 252 36.97 23.05 -17.38
C SER A 252 36.51 23.18 -18.82
N GLY A 253 35.20 23.35 -19.06
CA GLY A 253 34.62 23.53 -20.42
C GLY A 253 34.60 25.00 -20.90
N ALA A 254 34.92 25.98 -20.06
CA ALA A 254 34.94 27.40 -20.42
C ALA A 254 36.34 27.91 -20.89
N GLY A 255 37.29 26.99 -21.10
CA GLY A 255 38.68 27.31 -21.46
C GLY A 255 39.16 26.76 -22.82
N LEU A 256 38.23 26.50 -23.80
CA LEU A 256 38.58 26.15 -25.20
C LEU A 256 37.94 27.11 -26.16
#